data_3b058951848fd7acfb53d412784d0aee
#
_entry.id   3b058951848fd7acfb53d412784d0aee
#
_cell.length_a   1.000
_cell.length_b   1.000
_cell.length_c   1.000
_cell.angle_alpha   90.00
_cell.angle_beta   90.00
_cell.angle_gamma   90.00
#
_symmetry.space_group_name_H-M   'P 1'
#
loop_
_entity.id
_entity.type
_entity.pdbx_description
1 polymer ?
#
loop_
_entity_poly.entity_id
_entity_poly.type
_entity_poly.pdbx_seq_one_letter_code
_entity_poly.pdbx_strand_id
1 'polypeptide(L)'
;MKNMMKKSRKTLIIIIGAILLFPIALNFILQLSVSERVIGNETTWLNFSATYLGAIFSALMVYATFKTIGKTADMNLSQKRSEWLCSFRSEAGTLLSLVDANYINVLAQEILWGKTTKVMEEGIRLQNSLTKTKFVLNALLQEYDSLFNESNSSVYLDSLDRPLSQFYPPFREFVSFSIICDYLSNDNLTEHAFNQVLAMKEDMKRSGFREIVKAISSLEKLNIFAIEVDRMVENIKKATLAAIMTNLSKWDSSELERALLKICRDEAKGIHRGFSLVRI
;
A
#
# COMPACT_ATOMS: atom_id res chain seq x y z
N MET A 1 -10.17 -17.53 29.98
CA MET A 1 -11.29 -17.02 29.18
C MET A 1 -12.42 -18.05 28.91
N LYS A 2 -12.16 -19.27 28.47
CA LYS A 2 -13.21 -20.31 28.20
C LYS A 2 -14.19 -20.54 29.35
N ASN A 3 -13.75 -20.55 30.61
CA ASN A 3 -14.59 -20.78 31.79
C ASN A 3 -15.51 -19.60 32.12
N MET A 4 -15.08 -18.36 31.91
CA MET A 4 -15.94 -17.18 32.13
C MET A 4 -17.09 -17.12 31.12
N MET A 5 -16.84 -17.49 29.86
CA MET A 5 -17.86 -17.49 28.80
C MET A 5 -18.89 -18.60 29.00
N LYS A 6 -18.47 -19.76 29.49
CA LYS A 6 -19.38 -20.88 29.80
C LYS A 6 -20.29 -20.53 30.97
N LYS A 7 -19.78 -19.76 31.96
CA LYS A 7 -20.56 -19.25 33.10
C LYS A 7 -21.57 -18.19 32.65
N SER A 8 -21.18 -17.28 31.77
CA SER A 8 -22.07 -16.24 31.21
C SER A 8 -23.25 -16.85 30.42
N ARG A 9 -23.01 -17.90 29.60
CA ARG A 9 -24.08 -18.58 28.86
C ARG A 9 -25.10 -19.27 29.76
N LYS A 10 -24.63 -19.94 30.82
CA LYS A 10 -25.55 -20.55 31.82
C LYS A 10 -26.40 -19.53 32.51
N THR A 11 -25.81 -18.41 32.95
CA THR A 11 -26.53 -17.31 33.59
C THR A 11 -27.57 -16.70 32.64
N LEU A 12 -27.24 -16.51 31.35
CA LEU A 12 -28.16 -15.98 30.36
C LEU A 12 -29.37 -16.93 30.14
N ILE A 13 -29.14 -18.25 30.05
CA ILE A 13 -30.22 -19.26 29.92
C ILE A 13 -31.14 -19.25 31.13
N ILE A 14 -30.58 -19.13 32.33
CA ILE A 14 -31.36 -19.07 33.56
C ILE A 14 -32.22 -17.79 33.61
N ILE A 15 -31.66 -16.65 33.22
CA ILE A 15 -32.40 -15.37 33.18
C ILE A 15 -33.53 -15.46 32.11
N ILE A 16 -33.27 -15.97 30.93
CA ILE A 16 -34.31 -16.14 29.90
C ILE A 16 -35.39 -17.10 30.38
N GLY A 17 -34.99 -18.21 30.98
CA GLY A 17 -35.95 -19.17 31.58
C GLY A 17 -36.81 -18.54 32.66
N ALA A 18 -36.23 -17.76 33.58
CA ALA A 18 -36.97 -17.07 34.63
C ALA A 18 -37.96 -16.05 34.06
N ILE A 19 -37.56 -15.28 33.05
CA ILE A 19 -38.40 -14.30 32.37
C ILE A 19 -39.60 -15.00 31.67
N LEU A 20 -39.37 -16.11 30.97
CA LEU A 20 -40.42 -16.84 30.30
C LEU A 20 -41.40 -17.53 31.28
N LEU A 21 -40.91 -18.03 32.40
CA LEU A 21 -41.71 -18.65 33.41
C LEU A 21 -42.46 -17.67 34.33
N PHE A 22 -42.03 -16.40 34.35
CA PHE A 22 -42.63 -15.39 35.22
C PHE A 22 -44.13 -15.21 35.04
N PRO A 23 -44.70 -15.07 33.84
CA PRO A 23 -46.16 -14.96 33.67
C PRO A 23 -46.90 -16.20 34.10
N ILE A 24 -46.31 -17.39 33.91
CA ILE A 24 -46.89 -18.66 34.33
C ILE A 24 -46.90 -18.76 35.84
N ALA A 25 -45.78 -18.43 36.49
CA ALA A 25 -45.66 -18.43 37.95
C ALA A 25 -46.61 -17.38 38.58
N LEU A 26 -46.72 -16.22 37.98
CA LEU A 26 -47.62 -15.16 38.42
C LEU A 26 -49.07 -15.60 38.33
N ASN A 27 -49.48 -16.26 37.20
CA ASN A 27 -50.83 -16.78 37.02
C ASN A 27 -51.13 -17.84 38.08
N PHE A 28 -50.17 -18.73 38.36
CA PHE A 28 -50.32 -19.77 39.39
C PHE A 28 -50.46 -19.21 40.80
N ILE A 29 -49.68 -18.21 41.14
CA ILE A 29 -49.76 -17.50 42.44
C ILE A 29 -51.12 -16.79 42.60
N LEU A 30 -51.64 -16.21 41.52
CA LEU A 30 -52.92 -15.51 41.52
C LEU A 30 -54.11 -16.44 41.61
N GLN A 31 -53.98 -17.72 41.25
CA GLN A 31 -54.98 -18.76 41.45
C GLN A 31 -54.98 -19.33 42.85
N LEU A 32 -53.88 -19.24 43.60
CA LEU A 32 -53.79 -19.70 45.00
C LEU A 32 -54.34 -18.64 45.99
N SER A 33 -55.66 -18.68 46.24
CA SER A 33 -56.38 -18.09 47.40
C SER A 33 -56.41 -16.56 47.60
N VAL A 34 -55.96 -15.76 46.64
CA VAL A 34 -56.05 -14.27 46.72
C VAL A 34 -57.04 -13.73 45.69
N SER A 35 -57.94 -14.64 45.20
CA SER A 35 -58.77 -14.39 44.00
C SER A 35 -59.80 -13.25 44.13
N GLU A 36 -60.13 -12.81 45.36
CA GLU A 36 -61.09 -11.69 45.54
C GLU A 36 -60.54 -10.31 45.24
N ARG A 37 -59.23 -10.17 45.03
CA ARG A 37 -58.56 -8.88 44.78
C ARG A 37 -57.90 -8.75 43.39
N VAL A 38 -57.98 -9.74 42.54
CA VAL A 38 -57.36 -9.69 41.21
C VAL A 38 -58.29 -8.98 40.23
N ILE A 39 -57.92 -7.79 39.87
CA ILE A 39 -58.63 -6.96 38.88
C ILE A 39 -58.34 -7.51 37.46
N GLY A 40 -59.34 -8.07 36.81
CA GLY A 40 -59.28 -8.52 35.40
C GLY A 40 -59.89 -9.89 35.17
N ASN A 41 -60.41 -10.10 33.95
CA ASN A 41 -60.94 -11.36 33.48
C ASN A 41 -59.84 -12.13 32.70
N GLU A 42 -60.15 -13.35 32.26
CA GLU A 42 -59.21 -14.21 31.49
C GLU A 42 -58.65 -13.50 30.27
N THR A 43 -59.47 -12.72 29.57
CA THR A 43 -59.03 -11.95 28.37
C THR A 43 -58.03 -10.86 28.73
N THR A 44 -58.15 -10.21 29.89
CA THR A 44 -57.17 -9.19 30.34
C THR A 44 -55.82 -9.81 30.64
N TRP A 45 -55.79 -11.00 31.23
CA TRP A 45 -54.56 -11.74 31.52
C TRP A 45 -53.91 -12.30 30.29
N LEU A 46 -54.71 -12.77 29.30
CA LEU A 46 -54.24 -13.25 28.03
C LEU A 46 -53.59 -12.13 27.21
N ASN A 47 -54.23 -10.94 27.21
CA ASN A 47 -53.69 -9.74 26.58
C ASN A 47 -52.40 -9.27 27.25
N PHE A 48 -52.33 -9.27 28.59
CA PHE A 48 -51.12 -8.94 29.33
C PHE A 48 -49.98 -9.89 28.98
N SER A 49 -50.23 -11.19 28.99
CA SER A 49 -49.23 -12.19 28.70
C SER A 49 -48.74 -12.07 27.24
N ALA A 50 -49.64 -11.80 26.30
CA ALA A 50 -49.28 -11.59 24.88
C ALA A 50 -48.40 -10.33 24.72
N THR A 51 -48.78 -9.22 25.37
CA THR A 51 -48.00 -7.97 25.33
C THR A 51 -46.64 -8.14 25.99
N TYR A 52 -46.58 -8.83 27.14
CA TYR A 52 -45.34 -9.10 27.86
C TYR A 52 -44.37 -9.98 27.00
N LEU A 53 -44.87 -11.05 26.44
CA LEU A 53 -44.08 -11.90 25.53
C LEU A 53 -43.64 -11.12 24.30
N GLY A 54 -44.51 -10.31 23.69
CA GLY A 54 -44.19 -9.44 22.58
C GLY A 54 -43.06 -8.47 22.90
N ALA A 55 -43.08 -7.86 24.11
CA ALA A 55 -42.00 -6.97 24.54
C ALA A 55 -40.67 -7.72 24.74
N ILE A 56 -40.70 -8.95 25.28
CA ILE A 56 -39.50 -9.79 25.42
C ILE A 56 -38.93 -10.16 24.04
N PHE A 57 -39.78 -10.62 23.11
CA PHE A 57 -39.34 -10.96 21.79
C PHE A 57 -38.74 -9.74 21.04
N SER A 58 -39.35 -8.57 21.20
CA SER A 58 -38.84 -7.32 20.65
C SER A 58 -37.46 -6.97 21.22
N ALA A 59 -37.29 -7.08 22.54
CA ALA A 59 -35.97 -6.86 23.17
C ALA A 59 -34.91 -7.85 22.72
N LEU A 60 -35.26 -9.14 22.55
CA LEU A 60 -34.36 -10.16 22.05
C LEU A 60 -33.99 -9.90 20.59
N MET A 61 -34.93 -9.47 19.75
CA MET A 61 -34.69 -9.10 18.36
C MET A 61 -33.73 -7.91 18.27
N VAL A 62 -33.94 -6.87 19.07
CA VAL A 62 -33.04 -5.70 19.15
C VAL A 62 -31.63 -6.15 19.56
N TYR A 63 -31.51 -6.97 20.60
CA TYR A 63 -30.23 -7.51 21.06
C TYR A 63 -29.54 -8.34 19.95
N ALA A 64 -30.27 -9.23 19.29
CA ALA A 64 -29.74 -10.03 18.19
C ALA A 64 -29.28 -9.15 17.02
N THR A 65 -30.05 -8.10 16.70
CA THR A 65 -29.70 -7.13 15.66
C THR A 65 -28.40 -6.39 15.99
N PHE A 66 -28.26 -5.86 17.21
CA PHE A 66 -27.02 -5.19 17.61
C PHE A 66 -25.81 -6.15 17.56
N LYS A 67 -25.99 -7.39 18.03
CA LYS A 67 -24.92 -8.39 17.94
C LYS A 67 -24.55 -8.73 16.50
N THR A 68 -25.51 -8.78 15.59
CA THR A 68 -25.28 -9.03 14.17
C THR A 68 -24.59 -7.85 13.52
N ILE A 69 -25.03 -6.62 13.81
CA ILE A 69 -24.38 -5.39 13.31
C ILE A 69 -22.90 -5.35 13.73
N GLY A 70 -22.61 -5.63 15.02
CA GLY A 70 -21.23 -5.68 15.50
C GLY A 70 -20.37 -6.69 14.76
N LYS A 71 -20.88 -7.93 14.58
CA LYS A 71 -20.17 -8.96 13.82
C LYS A 71 -19.96 -8.59 12.36
N THR A 72 -20.95 -7.99 11.72
CA THR A 72 -20.87 -7.56 10.32
C THR A 72 -19.84 -6.43 10.19
N ALA A 73 -19.80 -5.49 11.14
CA ALA A 73 -18.79 -4.42 11.15
C ALA A 73 -17.36 -5.00 11.29
N ASP A 74 -17.15 -5.96 12.20
CA ASP A 74 -15.85 -6.63 12.38
C ASP A 74 -15.43 -7.40 11.12
N MET A 75 -16.40 -8.10 10.48
CA MET A 75 -16.13 -8.82 9.23
C MET A 75 -15.77 -7.86 8.10
N ASN A 76 -16.50 -6.76 7.94
CA ASN A 76 -16.22 -5.75 6.92
C ASN A 76 -14.85 -5.10 7.13
N LEU A 77 -14.49 -4.81 8.39
CA LEU A 77 -13.17 -4.26 8.72
C LEU A 77 -12.06 -5.27 8.40
N SER A 78 -12.25 -6.54 8.75
CA SER A 78 -11.29 -7.61 8.44
C SER A 78 -11.12 -7.80 6.93
N GLN A 79 -12.22 -7.72 6.17
CA GLN A 79 -12.17 -7.78 4.71
C GLN A 79 -11.39 -6.61 4.13
N LYS A 80 -11.68 -5.37 4.54
CA LYS A 80 -10.94 -4.17 4.10
C LYS A 80 -9.45 -4.27 4.40
N ARG A 81 -9.07 -4.76 5.58
CA ARG A 81 -7.66 -5.00 5.94
C ARG A 81 -7.00 -6.04 5.03
N SER A 82 -7.72 -7.10 4.69
CA SER A 82 -7.23 -8.12 3.76
C SER A 82 -7.06 -7.57 2.34
N GLU A 83 -8.01 -6.79 1.85
CA GLU A 83 -7.95 -6.12 0.55
C GLU A 83 -6.77 -5.13 0.50
N TRP A 84 -6.60 -4.32 1.54
CA TRP A 84 -5.46 -3.42 1.68
C TRP A 84 -4.13 -4.19 1.61
N LEU A 85 -3.99 -5.28 2.36
CA LEU A 85 -2.76 -6.10 2.37
C LEU A 85 -2.47 -6.72 1.00
N CYS A 86 -3.49 -7.17 0.28
CA CYS A 86 -3.34 -7.69 -1.07
C CYS A 86 -2.87 -6.59 -2.03
N SER A 87 -3.47 -5.41 -1.98
CA SER A 87 -3.09 -4.24 -2.78
C SER A 87 -1.67 -3.79 -2.47
N PHE A 88 -1.32 -3.69 -1.19
CA PHE A 88 0.03 -3.33 -0.77
C PHE A 88 1.09 -4.32 -1.26
N ARG A 89 0.83 -5.63 -1.16
CA ARG A 89 1.75 -6.67 -1.66
C ARG A 89 1.92 -6.61 -3.17
N SER A 90 0.86 -6.35 -3.91
CA SER A 90 0.90 -6.21 -5.36
C SER A 90 1.79 -5.03 -5.76
N GLU A 91 1.57 -3.87 -5.15
CA GLU A 91 2.36 -2.66 -5.45
C GLU A 91 3.81 -2.79 -4.97
N ALA A 92 4.04 -3.43 -3.82
CA ALA A 92 5.38 -3.73 -3.32
C ALA A 92 6.15 -4.64 -4.28
N GLY A 93 5.50 -5.67 -4.83
CA GLY A 93 6.10 -6.53 -5.85
C GLY A 93 6.43 -5.76 -7.14
N THR A 94 5.52 -4.90 -7.57
CA THR A 94 5.75 -3.99 -8.71
C THR A 94 6.93 -3.06 -8.45
N LEU A 95 7.00 -2.44 -7.27
CA LEU A 95 8.12 -1.58 -6.90
C LEU A 95 9.46 -2.33 -6.98
N LEU A 96 9.56 -3.51 -6.38
CA LEU A 96 10.78 -4.31 -6.41
C LEU A 96 11.21 -4.68 -7.83
N SER A 97 10.27 -4.97 -8.72
CA SER A 97 10.58 -5.26 -10.12
C SER A 97 11.08 -4.05 -10.90
N LEU A 98 10.65 -2.83 -10.52
CA LEU A 98 11.06 -1.59 -11.18
C LEU A 98 12.44 -1.11 -10.73
N VAL A 99 12.87 -1.46 -9.52
CA VAL A 99 14.18 -1.06 -8.95
C VAL A 99 15.26 -2.12 -9.14
N ASP A 100 15.14 -2.96 -10.15
CA ASP A 100 16.13 -4.00 -10.46
C ASP A 100 17.37 -3.39 -11.15
N ALA A 101 18.47 -3.32 -10.40
CA ALA A 101 19.74 -2.82 -10.90
C ALA A 101 20.30 -3.66 -12.06
N ASN A 102 20.02 -4.97 -12.10
CA ASN A 102 20.46 -5.83 -13.20
C ASN A 102 19.74 -5.48 -14.50
N TYR A 103 18.43 -5.20 -14.41
CA TYR A 103 17.68 -4.77 -15.59
C TYR A 103 18.20 -3.44 -16.15
N ILE A 104 18.48 -2.47 -15.27
CA ILE A 104 19.07 -1.18 -15.69
C ILE A 104 20.46 -1.39 -16.30
N ASN A 105 21.25 -2.34 -15.79
CA ASN A 105 22.53 -2.68 -16.37
C ASN A 105 22.39 -3.24 -17.79
N VAL A 106 21.40 -4.08 -18.04
CA VAL A 106 21.10 -4.57 -19.41
C VAL A 106 20.76 -3.40 -20.36
N LEU A 107 19.91 -2.47 -19.90
CA LEU A 107 19.59 -1.27 -20.68
C LEU A 107 20.82 -0.41 -20.94
N ALA A 108 21.72 -0.28 -19.96
CA ALA A 108 22.98 0.43 -20.14
C ALA A 108 23.87 -0.19 -21.22
N GLN A 109 23.93 -1.51 -21.30
CA GLN A 109 24.64 -2.19 -22.38
C GLN A 109 23.99 -1.96 -23.75
N GLU A 110 22.67 -1.91 -23.84
CA GLU A 110 21.95 -1.62 -25.08
C GLU A 110 22.27 -0.21 -25.62
N ILE A 111 22.56 0.78 -24.75
CA ILE A 111 23.06 2.11 -25.18
C ILE A 111 24.39 1.96 -25.96
N LEU A 112 25.32 1.15 -25.42
CA LEU A 112 26.61 0.90 -26.07
C LEU A 112 26.47 0.18 -27.41
N TRP A 113 25.38 -0.54 -27.62
CA TRP A 113 25.07 -1.20 -28.91
C TRP A 113 24.26 -0.31 -29.84
N GLY A 114 24.09 0.97 -29.55
CA GLY A 114 23.41 1.94 -30.40
C GLY A 114 21.88 1.90 -30.37
N LYS A 115 21.27 1.15 -29.41
CA LYS A 115 19.81 1.09 -29.26
C LYS A 115 19.26 2.22 -28.37
N THR A 116 19.71 3.45 -28.64
CA THR A 116 19.49 4.59 -27.76
C THR A 116 18.01 4.95 -27.59
N THR A 117 17.24 5.01 -28.68
CA THR A 117 15.81 5.35 -28.68
C THR A 117 15.01 4.38 -27.82
N LYS A 118 15.24 3.06 -28.00
CA LYS A 118 14.58 2.04 -27.21
C LYS A 118 14.86 2.20 -25.70
N VAL A 119 16.12 2.47 -25.35
CA VAL A 119 16.53 2.61 -23.96
C VAL A 119 15.98 3.91 -23.36
N MET A 120 15.93 5.00 -24.11
CA MET A 120 15.31 6.24 -23.69
C MET A 120 13.83 6.04 -23.35
N GLU A 121 13.06 5.46 -24.29
CA GLU A 121 11.63 5.17 -24.08
C GLU A 121 11.39 4.30 -22.84
N GLU A 122 12.19 3.23 -22.70
CA GLU A 122 12.08 2.31 -21.58
C GLU A 122 12.50 2.98 -20.26
N GLY A 123 13.53 3.81 -20.24
CA GLY A 123 13.96 4.60 -19.08
C GLY A 123 12.86 5.54 -18.60
N ILE A 124 12.22 6.27 -19.52
CA ILE A 124 11.10 7.15 -19.22
C ILE A 124 9.89 6.35 -18.69
N ARG A 125 9.59 5.20 -19.30
CA ARG A 125 8.52 4.30 -18.87
C ARG A 125 8.73 3.82 -17.44
N LEU A 126 9.94 3.38 -17.12
CA LEU A 126 10.33 2.93 -15.78
C LEU A 126 10.20 4.07 -14.76
N GLN A 127 10.67 5.27 -15.09
CA GLN A 127 10.57 6.43 -14.22
C GLN A 127 9.12 6.78 -13.89
N ASN A 128 8.25 6.79 -14.90
CA ASN A 128 6.83 7.08 -14.73
C ASN A 128 6.14 5.99 -13.90
N SER A 129 6.44 4.71 -14.17
CA SER A 129 5.91 3.58 -13.42
C SER A 129 6.36 3.61 -11.96
N LEU A 130 7.62 3.91 -11.70
CA LEU A 130 8.18 4.01 -10.36
C LEU A 130 7.52 5.15 -9.55
N THR A 131 7.33 6.30 -10.18
CA THR A 131 6.64 7.44 -9.57
C THR A 131 5.20 7.09 -9.22
N LYS A 132 4.48 6.45 -10.14
CA LYS A 132 3.11 6.00 -9.94
C LYS A 132 3.00 4.99 -8.79
N THR A 133 3.83 3.95 -8.81
CA THR A 133 3.83 2.91 -7.77
C THR A 133 4.17 3.50 -6.40
N LYS A 134 5.17 4.39 -6.31
CA LYS A 134 5.46 5.11 -5.06
C LYS A 134 4.26 5.92 -4.57
N PHE A 135 3.57 6.62 -5.46
CA PHE A 135 2.37 7.38 -5.11
C PHE A 135 1.26 6.48 -4.54
N VAL A 136 1.00 5.33 -5.19
CA VAL A 136 0.00 4.36 -4.73
C VAL A 136 0.37 3.77 -3.37
N LEU A 137 1.63 3.38 -3.17
CA LEU A 137 2.11 2.87 -1.88
C LEU A 137 1.98 3.92 -0.76
N ASN A 138 2.30 5.18 -1.04
CA ASN A 138 2.12 6.27 -0.09
C ASN A 138 0.64 6.46 0.28
N ALA A 139 -0.27 6.40 -0.70
CA ALA A 139 -1.71 6.49 -0.45
C ALA A 139 -2.21 5.32 0.41
N LEU A 140 -1.78 4.09 0.12
CA LEU A 140 -2.10 2.91 0.93
C LEU A 140 -1.58 3.05 2.37
N LEU A 141 -0.37 3.57 2.57
CA LEU A 141 0.19 3.79 3.89
C LEU A 141 -0.53 4.91 4.67
N GLN A 142 -1.03 5.94 3.98
CA GLN A 142 -1.87 6.97 4.62
C GLN A 142 -3.22 6.41 5.08
N GLU A 143 -3.81 5.47 4.33
CA GLU A 143 -5.04 4.79 4.71
C GLU A 143 -4.83 3.82 5.89
N TYR A 144 -3.61 3.33 6.08
CA TYR A 144 -3.22 2.35 7.08
C TYR A 144 -3.66 2.72 8.50
N ASP A 145 -3.35 3.92 8.97
CA ASP A 145 -3.62 4.33 10.36
C ASP A 145 -5.11 4.28 10.68
N SER A 146 -5.97 4.59 9.71
CA SER A 146 -7.42 4.53 9.87
C SER A 146 -7.96 3.10 9.89
N LEU A 147 -7.37 2.20 9.09
CA LEU A 147 -7.81 0.81 8.98
C LEU A 147 -7.37 -0.05 10.17
N PHE A 148 -6.16 0.19 10.67
CA PHE A 148 -5.55 -0.64 11.70
C PHE A 148 -5.63 -0.02 13.10
N ASN A 149 -6.06 1.25 13.18
CA ASN A 149 -6.13 2.02 14.42
C ASN A 149 -4.76 2.08 15.12
N GLU A 150 -3.70 2.28 14.33
CA GLU A 150 -2.31 2.38 14.73
C GLU A 150 -1.70 3.62 14.08
N SER A 151 -0.63 4.16 14.63
CA SER A 151 0.08 5.35 14.12
C SER A 151 1.45 4.98 13.55
N ASN A 152 1.50 3.95 12.73
CA ASN A 152 2.76 3.41 12.19
C ASN A 152 3.05 3.86 10.75
N SER A 153 2.13 4.55 10.09
CA SER A 153 2.26 4.96 8.68
C SER A 153 3.52 5.78 8.41
N SER A 154 3.85 6.73 9.28
CA SER A 154 5.05 7.56 9.15
C SER A 154 6.33 6.75 9.26
N VAL A 155 6.39 5.79 10.18
CA VAL A 155 7.55 4.90 10.35
C VAL A 155 7.74 4.01 9.13
N TYR A 156 6.63 3.51 8.56
CA TYR A 156 6.68 2.70 7.34
C TYR A 156 7.08 3.52 6.12
N LEU A 157 6.57 4.74 5.97
CA LEU A 157 6.97 5.68 4.93
C LEU A 157 8.48 5.96 4.98
N ASP A 158 9.00 6.30 6.15
CA ASP A 158 10.44 6.57 6.35
C ASP A 158 11.29 5.34 6.00
N SER A 159 10.81 4.13 6.37
CA SER A 159 11.52 2.89 6.08
C SER A 159 11.59 2.56 4.58
N LEU A 160 10.63 3.02 3.78
CA LEU A 160 10.61 2.89 2.32
C LEU A 160 11.37 4.02 1.63
N ASP A 161 11.21 5.25 2.10
CA ASP A 161 11.84 6.42 1.49
C ASP A 161 13.37 6.41 1.64
N ARG A 162 13.88 5.89 2.73
CA ARG A 162 15.32 5.83 2.97
C ARG A 162 16.08 5.03 1.90
N PRO A 163 15.78 3.74 1.61
CA PRO A 163 16.46 3.01 0.55
C PRO A 163 16.15 3.58 -0.83
N LEU A 164 14.93 4.05 -1.09
CA LEU A 164 14.58 4.67 -2.37
C LEU A 164 15.34 5.97 -2.63
N SER A 165 15.64 6.76 -1.60
CA SER A 165 16.44 7.98 -1.73
C SER A 165 17.87 7.72 -2.21
N GLN A 166 18.40 6.52 -2.02
CA GLN A 166 19.70 6.10 -2.53
C GLN A 166 19.63 5.63 -3.99
N PHE A 167 18.50 5.02 -4.38
CA PHE A 167 18.27 4.54 -5.75
C PHE A 167 17.96 5.67 -6.75
N TYR A 168 17.09 6.62 -6.36
CA TYR A 168 16.58 7.65 -7.26
C TYR A 168 17.65 8.50 -7.96
N PRO A 169 18.68 9.04 -7.28
CA PRO A 169 19.64 9.89 -7.95
C PRO A 169 20.39 9.20 -9.09
N PRO A 170 21.03 8.04 -8.91
CA PRO A 170 21.74 7.38 -10.01
C PRO A 170 20.79 6.86 -11.10
N PHE A 171 19.57 6.44 -10.75
CA PHE A 171 18.56 6.05 -11.73
C PHE A 171 18.12 7.24 -12.60
N ARG A 172 17.88 8.40 -11.99
CA ARG A 172 17.53 9.63 -12.72
C ARG A 172 18.67 10.08 -13.62
N GLU A 173 19.91 9.97 -13.16
CA GLU A 173 21.10 10.21 -14.00
C GLU A 173 21.12 9.28 -15.20
N PHE A 174 20.81 7.99 -15.03
CA PHE A 174 20.71 7.03 -16.11
C PHE A 174 19.65 7.42 -17.14
N VAL A 175 18.44 7.76 -16.70
CA VAL A 175 17.35 8.19 -17.61
C VAL A 175 17.75 9.46 -18.38
N SER A 176 18.27 10.46 -17.69
CA SER A 176 18.74 11.70 -18.34
C SER A 176 19.84 11.42 -19.35
N PHE A 177 20.76 10.51 -19.03
CA PHE A 177 21.82 10.09 -19.92
C PHE A 177 21.30 9.36 -21.17
N SER A 178 20.32 8.47 -21.00
CA SER A 178 19.71 7.76 -22.14
C SER A 178 19.06 8.72 -23.14
N ILE A 179 18.38 9.76 -22.64
CA ILE A 179 17.79 10.82 -23.46
C ILE A 179 18.87 11.53 -24.30
N ILE A 180 20.00 11.88 -23.67
CA ILE A 180 21.09 12.56 -24.37
C ILE A 180 21.74 11.64 -25.40
N CYS A 181 21.95 10.36 -25.08
CA CYS A 181 22.48 9.41 -26.03
C CYS A 181 21.59 9.26 -27.25
N ASP A 182 20.26 9.33 -27.08
CA ASP A 182 19.31 9.30 -28.17
C ASP A 182 19.42 10.55 -29.05
N TYR A 183 19.46 11.75 -28.47
CA TYR A 183 19.67 12.98 -29.21
C TYR A 183 21.00 13.03 -29.95
N LEU A 184 22.08 12.47 -29.39
CA LEU A 184 23.38 12.41 -30.01
C LEU A 184 23.45 11.38 -31.16
N SER A 185 22.58 10.37 -31.13
CA SER A 185 22.55 9.30 -32.15
C SER A 185 21.63 9.64 -33.35
N ASN A 186 20.68 10.52 -33.16
CA ASN A 186 19.81 11.01 -34.21
C ASN A 186 20.47 12.26 -34.83
N ASP A 187 20.87 12.19 -36.11
CA ASP A 187 21.53 13.26 -36.89
C ASP A 187 20.76 14.60 -36.95
N ASN A 188 19.64 14.70 -36.25
CA ASN A 188 18.80 15.88 -36.06
C ASN A 188 19.15 16.64 -34.77
N LEU A 189 20.43 16.86 -34.50
CA LEU A 189 20.87 17.82 -33.48
C LEU A 189 20.50 19.24 -33.91
N THR A 190 19.20 19.54 -33.84
CA THR A 190 18.72 20.89 -34.02
C THR A 190 19.13 21.71 -32.80
N GLU A 191 19.38 23.01 -32.99
CA GLU A 191 19.62 23.98 -31.94
C GLU A 191 18.57 23.89 -30.82
N HIS A 192 17.36 23.48 -31.16
CA HIS A 192 16.26 23.27 -30.21
C HIS A 192 16.50 22.06 -29.26
N ALA A 193 16.97 20.91 -29.77
CA ALA A 193 17.29 19.74 -28.95
C ALA A 193 18.49 20.03 -28.03
N PHE A 194 19.49 20.76 -28.51
CA PHE A 194 20.63 21.23 -27.74
C PHE A 194 20.19 22.17 -26.61
N ASN A 195 19.27 23.09 -26.88
CA ASN A 195 18.74 24.01 -25.88
C ASN A 195 17.86 23.29 -24.83
N GLN A 196 17.12 22.22 -25.22
CA GLN A 196 16.40 21.39 -24.25
C GLN A 196 17.37 20.62 -23.32
N VAL A 197 18.46 20.08 -23.87
CA VAL A 197 19.52 19.44 -23.06
C VAL A 197 20.18 20.46 -22.11
N LEU A 198 20.39 21.70 -22.55
CA LEU A 198 20.88 22.78 -21.72
C LEU A 198 19.89 23.25 -20.65
N ALA A 199 18.57 23.19 -20.93
CA ALA A 199 17.52 23.53 -19.97
C ALA A 199 17.41 22.48 -18.84
N MET A 200 17.77 21.21 -19.09
CA MET A 200 17.89 20.16 -18.06
C MET A 200 19.06 20.39 -17.08
N LYS A 201 19.77 21.51 -17.19
CA LYS A 201 21.05 21.86 -16.56
C LYS A 201 21.07 21.83 -15.01
N GLU A 202 19.97 22.09 -14.35
CA GLU A 202 19.93 22.12 -12.89
C GLU A 202 20.06 20.73 -12.25
N ASP A 203 19.50 19.70 -12.89
CA ASP A 203 19.58 18.31 -12.44
C ASP A 203 20.93 17.64 -12.80
N MET A 204 21.61 18.17 -13.81
CA MET A 204 22.88 17.65 -14.34
C MET A 204 24.13 18.21 -13.65
N LYS A 205 24.02 19.18 -12.75
CA LYS A 205 25.17 19.82 -12.07
C LYS A 205 26.03 18.85 -11.25
N ARG A 206 25.55 17.64 -10.97
CA ARG A 206 26.22 16.66 -10.09
C ARG A 206 26.95 15.53 -10.81
N SER A 207 26.71 15.31 -12.08
CA SER A 207 27.34 14.24 -12.87
C SER A 207 28.35 14.77 -13.86
N GLY A 208 29.27 13.95 -14.35
CA GLY A 208 30.24 14.26 -15.43
C GLY A 208 29.65 14.75 -16.74
N PHE A 209 28.35 14.90 -16.82
CA PHE A 209 27.54 15.45 -17.89
C PHE A 209 27.95 16.86 -18.33
N ARG A 210 28.37 17.69 -17.36
CA ARG A 210 28.86 19.03 -17.66
C ARG A 210 30.06 19.04 -18.61
N GLU A 211 30.87 17.98 -18.49
CA GLU A 211 32.06 17.82 -19.33
C GLU A 211 31.66 17.36 -20.75
N ILE A 212 30.62 16.51 -20.90
CA ILE A 212 30.08 16.09 -22.19
C ILE A 212 29.49 17.29 -22.95
N VAL A 213 28.63 18.08 -22.30
CA VAL A 213 28.00 19.26 -22.90
C VAL A 213 29.06 20.31 -23.29
N LYS A 214 30.08 20.51 -22.44
CA LYS A 214 31.19 21.41 -22.77
C LYS A 214 32.02 20.86 -23.93
N ALA A 215 32.32 19.56 -23.96
CA ALA A 215 33.07 18.94 -25.02
C ALA A 215 32.35 19.08 -26.36
N ILE A 216 31.02 18.78 -26.41
CA ILE A 216 30.20 18.91 -27.63
C ILE A 216 30.17 20.38 -28.10
N SER A 217 29.90 21.34 -27.19
CA SER A 217 29.88 22.76 -27.60
C SER A 217 31.26 23.32 -28.00
N SER A 218 32.35 22.75 -27.51
CA SER A 218 33.70 23.10 -27.92
C SER A 218 34.05 22.52 -29.31
N LEU A 219 33.53 21.34 -29.61
CA LEU A 219 33.77 20.62 -30.87
C LEU A 219 33.02 21.25 -32.07
N GLU A 220 31.76 21.72 -31.82
CA GLU A 220 31.01 22.51 -32.83
C GLU A 220 31.76 23.79 -33.24
N LYS A 221 32.46 24.41 -32.31
CA LYS A 221 33.22 25.65 -32.56
C LYS A 221 34.54 25.43 -33.29
N LEU A 222 35.09 24.20 -33.26
CA LEU A 222 36.45 23.94 -33.75
C LEU A 222 36.50 23.28 -35.12
N ASN A 223 35.37 22.91 -35.73
CA ASN A 223 35.33 22.29 -37.08
C ASN A 223 36.34 21.14 -37.26
N ILE A 224 36.62 20.39 -36.22
CA ILE A 224 37.59 19.30 -36.15
C ILE A 224 36.99 18.03 -36.76
N PHE A 225 37.80 17.27 -37.49
CA PHE A 225 37.49 16.05 -38.24
C PHE A 225 36.45 15.16 -37.54
N ALA A 226 35.34 14.87 -38.22
CA ALA A 226 34.18 14.12 -37.72
C ALA A 226 34.55 12.80 -37.02
N ILE A 227 35.56 12.08 -37.49
CA ILE A 227 36.00 10.78 -36.93
C ILE A 227 36.60 10.91 -35.52
N GLU A 228 37.35 11.99 -35.22
CA GLU A 228 37.91 12.21 -33.88
C GLU A 228 36.83 12.63 -32.89
N VAL A 229 35.85 13.40 -33.34
CA VAL A 229 34.68 13.82 -32.59
C VAL A 229 33.86 12.60 -32.16
N ASP A 230 33.51 11.72 -33.08
CA ASP A 230 32.75 10.48 -32.84
C ASP A 230 33.46 9.59 -31.81
N ARG A 231 34.80 9.45 -31.97
CA ARG A 231 35.60 8.67 -31.02
C ARG A 231 35.63 9.27 -29.60
N MET A 232 35.72 10.60 -29.52
CA MET A 232 35.69 11.31 -28.21
C MET A 232 34.31 11.19 -27.58
N VAL A 233 33.24 11.40 -28.33
CA VAL A 233 31.86 11.24 -27.83
C VAL A 233 31.63 9.83 -27.33
N GLU A 234 32.08 8.81 -28.06
CA GLU A 234 31.92 7.41 -27.67
C GLU A 234 32.72 7.07 -26.38
N ASN A 235 33.93 7.62 -26.22
CA ASN A 235 34.71 7.44 -24.99
C ASN A 235 34.05 8.12 -23.80
N ILE A 236 33.47 9.31 -23.97
CA ILE A 236 32.76 10.05 -22.94
C ILE A 236 31.47 9.30 -22.55
N LYS A 237 30.72 8.75 -23.55
CA LYS A 237 29.55 7.90 -23.28
C LYS A 237 29.92 6.72 -22.40
N LYS A 238 30.98 5.96 -22.77
CA LYS A 238 31.43 4.81 -21.99
C LYS A 238 31.84 5.17 -20.55
N ALA A 239 32.63 6.24 -20.39
CA ALA A 239 33.08 6.69 -19.08
C ALA A 239 31.93 7.14 -18.18
N THR A 240 30.98 7.91 -18.74
CA THR A 240 29.81 8.40 -17.98
C THR A 240 28.89 7.26 -17.59
N LEU A 241 28.62 6.33 -18.53
CA LEU A 241 27.80 5.16 -18.25
C LEU A 241 28.43 4.28 -17.16
N ALA A 242 29.75 4.06 -17.22
CA ALA A 242 30.48 3.33 -16.20
C ALA A 242 30.36 3.98 -14.81
N ALA A 243 30.43 5.30 -14.73
CA ALA A 243 30.25 6.05 -13.48
C ALA A 243 28.83 5.90 -12.91
N ILE A 244 27.80 6.05 -13.75
CA ILE A 244 26.39 5.86 -13.36
C ILE A 244 26.17 4.43 -12.86
N MET A 245 26.65 3.42 -13.60
CA MET A 245 26.50 2.02 -13.24
C MET A 245 27.26 1.66 -11.96
N THR A 246 28.42 2.27 -11.72
CA THR A 246 29.15 2.13 -10.46
C THR A 246 28.33 2.68 -9.27
N ASN A 247 27.62 3.75 -9.46
CA ASN A 247 26.74 4.31 -8.42
C ASN A 247 25.50 3.45 -8.21
N LEU A 248 24.89 2.94 -9.27
CA LEU A 248 23.77 2.00 -9.18
C LEU A 248 24.14 0.67 -8.54
N SER A 249 25.36 0.16 -8.78
CA SER A 249 25.83 -1.10 -8.19
C SER A 249 26.06 -1.02 -6.67
N LYS A 250 26.15 0.19 -6.11
CA LYS A 250 26.24 0.40 -4.65
C LYS A 250 24.89 0.28 -3.96
N TRP A 251 23.81 0.37 -4.73
CA TRP A 251 22.47 0.26 -4.18
C TRP A 251 22.11 -1.22 -3.93
N ASP A 252 21.63 -1.50 -2.73
CA ASP A 252 21.19 -2.83 -2.32
C ASP A 252 19.67 -2.84 -2.12
N SER A 253 18.97 -3.61 -2.96
CA SER A 253 17.51 -3.79 -2.88
C SER A 253 17.07 -4.50 -1.58
N SER A 254 17.97 -5.15 -0.88
CA SER A 254 17.66 -5.96 0.30
C SER A 254 17.10 -5.13 1.47
N GLU A 255 17.49 -3.87 1.59
CA GLU A 255 16.89 -2.96 2.60
C GLU A 255 15.43 -2.65 2.29
N LEU A 256 15.14 -2.34 1.02
CA LEU A 256 13.77 -2.09 0.56
C LEU A 256 12.90 -3.34 0.69
N GLU A 257 13.42 -4.49 0.27
CA GLU A 257 12.73 -5.77 0.39
C GLU A 257 12.40 -6.10 1.86
N ARG A 258 13.38 -5.95 2.75
CA ARG A 258 13.18 -6.15 4.20
C ARG A 258 12.14 -5.22 4.78
N ALA A 259 12.12 -3.94 4.37
CA ALA A 259 11.12 -2.97 4.82
C ALA A 259 9.72 -3.38 4.36
N LEU A 260 9.53 -3.72 3.08
CA LEU A 260 8.26 -4.16 2.52
C LEU A 260 7.77 -5.47 3.16
N LEU A 261 8.66 -6.45 3.32
CA LEU A 261 8.32 -7.73 3.98
C LEU A 261 7.96 -7.55 5.45
N LYS A 262 8.60 -6.61 6.16
CA LYS A 262 8.27 -6.30 7.54
C LYS A 262 6.84 -5.77 7.66
N ILE A 263 6.46 -4.79 6.84
CA ILE A 263 5.10 -4.25 6.80
C ILE A 263 4.08 -5.37 6.53
N CYS A 264 4.31 -6.17 5.49
CA CYS A 264 3.43 -7.30 5.14
C CYS A 264 3.29 -8.33 6.25
N ARG A 265 4.35 -8.60 7.01
CA ARG A 265 4.38 -9.60 8.08
C ARG A 265 3.69 -9.11 9.34
N ASP A 266 3.91 -7.86 9.70
CA ASP A 266 3.32 -7.28 10.90
C ASP A 266 1.80 -7.19 10.73
N GLU A 267 1.33 -6.82 9.55
CA GLU A 267 -0.10 -6.76 9.25
C GLU A 267 -0.77 -8.12 9.12
N ALA A 268 -0.11 -9.11 8.56
CA ALA A 268 -0.63 -10.48 8.51
C ALA A 268 -0.89 -11.02 9.94
N LYS A 269 -0.02 -10.70 10.91
CA LYS A 269 -0.23 -11.06 12.32
C LYS A 269 -1.43 -10.33 12.93
N GLY A 270 -1.63 -9.06 12.59
CA GLY A 270 -2.78 -8.25 13.04
C GLY A 270 -4.11 -8.83 12.57
N ILE A 271 -4.20 -9.22 11.29
CA ILE A 271 -5.39 -9.86 10.71
C ILE A 271 -5.70 -11.19 11.40
N HIS A 272 -4.70 -12.06 11.61
CA HIS A 272 -4.90 -13.34 12.30
C HIS A 272 -5.35 -13.19 13.75
N ARG A 273 -4.92 -12.17 14.48
CA ARG A 273 -5.41 -11.86 15.84
C ARG A 273 -6.88 -11.46 15.83
N GLY A 274 -7.32 -10.70 14.82
CA GLY A 274 -8.73 -10.35 14.63
C GLY A 274 -9.61 -11.59 14.42
N PHE A 275 -9.19 -12.54 13.59
CA PHE A 275 -9.92 -13.79 13.35
C PHE A 275 -9.99 -14.71 14.58
N SER A 276 -8.99 -14.70 15.46
CA SER A 276 -9.02 -15.54 16.67
C SER A 276 -10.03 -15.06 17.71
N LEU A 277 -10.45 -13.79 17.67
CA LEU A 277 -11.49 -13.24 18.55
C LEU A 277 -12.92 -13.53 18.03
N VAL A 278 -13.06 -13.88 16.75
CA VAL A 278 -14.37 -14.20 16.14
C VAL A 278 -14.73 -15.70 16.25
N ARG A 279 -13.80 -16.57 16.67
CA ARG A 279 -14.09 -17.98 16.97
C ARG A 279 -14.72 -18.12 18.36
N ILE A 280 -16.00 -17.72 18.51
CA ILE A 280 -16.84 -18.06 19.64
C ILE A 280 -18.24 -18.41 19.17
#